data_e437f9c85f16a199f1dd09a15e1b59fb
#
_entry.id   e437f9c85f16a199f1dd09a15e1b59fb
#
_cell.length_a   1.000
_cell.length_b   1.000
_cell.length_c   1.000
_cell.angle_alpha   90.00
_cell.angle_beta   90.00
_cell.angle_gamma   90.00
#
_symmetry.space_group_name_H-M   'P 1'
#
loop_
_entity.id
_entity.type
_entity.pdbx_description
1 polymer ?
#
loop_
_entity_poly.entity_id
_entity_poly.type
_entity_poly.pdbx_seq_one_letter_code
_entity_poly.pdbx_strand_id
1 'polypeptide(L)'
;MFLFKMTQELNFKAICSIATRVSGLQEGSLSFKNRKRNIQAARASACYIALTEENIDRNVIAKVLMKDRTSTYHYENAHKKKFENCDIYRDTFIKIYHEYKNLEGEKKIFVSNSHLKNHLIKNKIKVVESKKCEVLLEVKSAEAICFVETSYFDYLNQLKNISFAMENYHYTVKII
;
A
#
# COMPACT_ATOMS: atom_id res chain seq x y z
N MET A 1 7.06 23.52 8.70
CA MET A 1 6.89 22.16 8.16
C MET A 1 6.03 22.27 6.90
N PHE A 2 6.67 22.27 5.74
CA PHE A 2 5.95 22.35 4.47
C PHE A 2 5.39 20.97 4.16
N LEU A 3 4.10 20.76 4.40
CA LEU A 3 3.36 19.65 3.82
C LEU A 3 3.28 19.91 2.31
N PHE A 4 4.09 19.19 1.54
CA PHE A 4 3.93 19.13 0.09
C PHE A 4 2.59 18.44 -0.19
N LYS A 5 1.56 19.25 -0.40
CA LYS A 5 0.28 18.75 -0.89
C LYS A 5 0.53 18.27 -2.31
N MET A 6 0.60 16.95 -2.50
CA MET A 6 0.75 16.37 -3.85
C MET A 6 -0.33 16.95 -4.76
N THR A 7 0.03 17.31 -5.98
CA THR A 7 -0.97 17.76 -6.95
C THR A 7 -1.92 16.60 -7.28
N GLN A 8 -3.16 16.90 -7.65
CA GLN A 8 -4.13 15.86 -8.02
C GLN A 8 -3.60 14.95 -9.14
N GLU A 9 -2.82 15.49 -10.07
CA GLU A 9 -2.19 14.72 -11.15
C GLU A 9 -1.17 13.72 -10.62
N LEU A 10 -0.32 14.11 -9.67
CA LEU A 10 0.67 13.21 -9.04
C LEU A 10 -0.02 12.15 -8.19
N ASN A 11 -1.06 12.53 -7.46
CA ASN A 11 -1.89 11.61 -6.68
C ASN A 11 -2.50 10.53 -7.57
N PHE A 12 -3.10 10.93 -8.68
CA PHE A 12 -3.70 9.97 -9.59
C PHE A 12 -2.67 9.08 -10.28
N LYS A 13 -1.50 9.61 -10.66
CA LYS A 13 -0.39 8.81 -11.18
C LYS A 13 0.09 7.76 -10.16
N ALA A 14 0.14 8.12 -8.87
CA ALA A 14 0.46 7.16 -7.81
C ALA A 14 -0.57 6.03 -7.71
N ILE A 15 -1.87 6.34 -7.77
CA ILE A 15 -2.94 5.34 -7.80
C ILE A 15 -2.80 4.44 -9.04
N CYS A 16 -2.50 4.99 -10.21
CA CYS A 16 -2.26 4.22 -11.43
C CYS A 16 -1.04 3.29 -11.30
N SER A 17 0.03 3.74 -10.66
CA SER A 17 1.23 2.93 -10.40
C SER A 17 0.92 1.74 -9.47
N ILE A 18 0.12 1.96 -8.41
CA ILE A 18 -0.39 0.88 -7.56
C ILE A 18 -1.19 -0.12 -8.39
N ALA A 19 -2.14 0.37 -9.19
CA ALA A 19 -3.03 -0.46 -9.98
C ALA A 19 -2.27 -1.32 -10.99
N THR A 20 -1.25 -0.78 -11.66
CA THR A 20 -0.42 -1.54 -12.60
C THR A 20 0.44 -2.58 -11.90
N ARG A 21 1.10 -2.21 -10.80
CA ARG A 21 1.95 -3.12 -10.01
C ARG A 21 1.16 -4.31 -9.47
N VAL A 22 0.03 -4.05 -8.83
CA VAL A 22 -0.82 -5.09 -8.21
C VAL A 22 -1.43 -6.03 -9.26
N SER A 23 -1.74 -5.49 -10.43
CA SER A 23 -2.33 -6.26 -11.54
C SER A 23 -1.28 -6.95 -12.42
N GLY A 24 0.02 -6.83 -12.13
CA GLY A 24 1.09 -7.39 -12.96
C GLY A 24 1.15 -6.77 -14.36
N LEU A 25 0.78 -5.51 -14.50
CA LEU A 25 0.77 -4.77 -15.77
C LEU A 25 2.01 -3.89 -15.88
N GLN A 26 2.40 -3.59 -17.12
CA GLN A 26 3.46 -2.63 -17.38
C GLN A 26 3.04 -1.22 -16.95
N GLU A 27 3.95 -0.47 -16.35
CA GLU A 27 3.72 0.92 -15.98
C GLU A 27 3.31 1.75 -17.21
N GLY A 28 2.35 2.66 -17.03
CA GLY A 28 1.78 3.46 -18.11
C GLY A 28 0.72 2.74 -18.96
N SER A 29 0.55 1.42 -18.83
CA SER A 29 -0.40 0.64 -19.66
C SER A 29 -1.86 1.07 -19.53
N LEU A 30 -2.22 1.75 -18.43
CA LEU A 30 -3.60 2.22 -18.22
C LEU A 30 -4.00 3.34 -19.19
N SER A 31 -3.04 4.09 -19.74
CA SER A 31 -3.31 5.14 -20.74
C SER A 31 -3.45 4.60 -22.17
N PHE A 32 -2.95 3.40 -22.46
CA PHE A 32 -2.95 2.85 -23.81
C PHE A 32 -4.36 2.50 -24.31
N LYS A 33 -4.54 2.55 -25.64
CA LYS A 33 -5.74 2.01 -26.30
C LYS A 33 -5.72 0.49 -26.27
N ASN A 34 -6.05 -0.10 -25.13
CA ASN A 34 -6.09 -1.54 -24.97
C ASN A 34 -7.43 -1.97 -24.36
N ARG A 35 -8.03 -3.03 -24.93
CA ARG A 35 -9.33 -3.58 -24.51
C ARG A 35 -9.21 -4.88 -23.71
N LYS A 36 -7.99 -5.32 -23.36
CA LYS A 36 -7.80 -6.50 -22.50
C LYS A 36 -8.52 -6.31 -21.17
N ARG A 37 -9.22 -7.34 -20.73
CA ARG A 37 -10.10 -7.29 -19.54
C ARG A 37 -9.38 -6.85 -18.28
N ASN A 38 -8.16 -7.35 -18.04
CA ASN A 38 -7.34 -6.98 -16.89
C ASN A 38 -6.93 -5.50 -16.86
N ILE A 39 -6.56 -4.95 -18.04
CA ILE A 39 -6.22 -3.51 -18.16
C ILE A 39 -7.47 -2.65 -17.96
N GLN A 40 -8.61 -3.06 -18.50
CA GLN A 40 -9.88 -2.37 -18.29
C GLN A 40 -10.31 -2.40 -16.81
N ALA A 41 -10.14 -3.55 -16.14
CA ALA A 41 -10.45 -3.68 -14.73
C ALA A 41 -9.56 -2.78 -13.87
N ALA A 42 -8.24 -2.81 -14.08
CA ALA A 42 -7.29 -1.97 -13.35
C ALA A 42 -7.54 -0.47 -13.59
N ARG A 43 -7.79 -0.06 -14.83
CA ARG A 43 -8.11 1.33 -15.20
C ARG A 43 -9.39 1.82 -14.51
N ALA A 44 -10.46 1.03 -14.58
CA ALA A 44 -11.73 1.38 -13.97
C ALA A 44 -11.64 1.44 -12.44
N SER A 45 -10.88 0.53 -11.83
CA SER A 45 -10.62 0.52 -10.38
C SER A 45 -9.83 1.76 -9.94
N ALA A 46 -8.75 2.10 -10.63
CA ALA A 46 -7.95 3.28 -10.33
C ALA A 46 -8.78 4.57 -10.46
N CYS A 47 -9.60 4.68 -11.51
CA CYS A 47 -10.49 5.81 -11.71
C CYS A 47 -11.53 5.94 -10.60
N TYR A 48 -12.16 4.84 -10.20
CA TYR A 48 -13.16 4.82 -9.14
C TYR A 48 -12.57 5.25 -7.80
N ILE A 49 -11.43 4.69 -7.41
CA ILE A 49 -10.72 5.07 -6.18
C ILE A 49 -10.36 6.57 -6.20
N ALA A 50 -9.83 7.07 -7.31
CA ALA A 50 -9.48 8.49 -7.45
C ALA A 50 -10.67 9.43 -7.28
N LEU A 51 -11.83 9.05 -7.79
CA LEU A 51 -13.05 9.84 -7.70
C LEU A 51 -13.67 9.81 -6.30
N THR A 52 -13.71 8.63 -5.67
CA THR A 52 -14.47 8.42 -4.42
C THR A 52 -13.64 8.67 -3.17
N GLU A 53 -12.36 8.30 -3.16
CA GLU A 53 -11.49 8.44 -1.99
C GLU A 53 -10.76 9.79 -1.99
N GLU A 54 -10.24 10.21 -3.15
CA GLU A 54 -9.38 11.40 -3.26
C GLU A 54 -10.09 12.63 -3.83
N ASN A 55 -11.33 12.50 -4.29
CA ASN A 55 -12.09 13.57 -4.95
C ASN A 55 -11.31 14.27 -6.08
N ILE A 56 -10.54 13.48 -6.86
CA ILE A 56 -9.74 14.00 -7.97
C ILE A 56 -10.65 14.44 -9.10
N ASP A 57 -10.35 15.62 -9.68
CA ASP A 57 -11.14 16.17 -10.78
C ASP A 57 -11.12 15.24 -12.02
N ARG A 58 -12.27 15.08 -12.63
CA ARG A 58 -12.46 14.19 -13.80
C ARG A 58 -11.62 14.58 -15.00
N ASN A 59 -11.33 15.86 -15.18
CA ASN A 59 -10.47 16.32 -16.27
C ASN A 59 -9.02 15.89 -16.04
N VAL A 60 -8.56 15.89 -14.78
CA VAL A 60 -7.23 15.41 -14.40
C VAL A 60 -7.11 13.91 -14.67
N ILE A 61 -8.11 13.13 -14.25
CA ILE A 61 -8.16 11.67 -14.50
C ILE A 61 -8.16 11.39 -16.01
N ALA A 62 -9.02 12.07 -16.76
CA ALA A 62 -9.13 11.90 -18.21
C ALA A 62 -7.81 12.23 -18.92
N LYS A 63 -7.15 13.33 -18.54
CA LYS A 63 -5.84 13.72 -19.05
C LYS A 63 -4.78 12.66 -18.83
N VAL A 64 -4.64 12.16 -17.60
CA VAL A 64 -3.64 11.14 -17.24
C VAL A 64 -3.90 9.82 -17.94
N LEU A 65 -5.15 9.40 -18.06
CA LEU A 65 -5.54 8.17 -18.78
C LEU A 65 -5.57 8.32 -20.30
N MET A 66 -5.37 9.52 -20.83
CA MET A 66 -5.54 9.83 -22.26
C MET A 66 -6.89 9.35 -22.81
N LYS A 67 -7.96 9.65 -22.06
CA LYS A 67 -9.35 9.30 -22.36
C LYS A 67 -10.24 10.53 -22.31
N ASP A 68 -11.46 10.40 -22.88
CA ASP A 68 -12.46 11.43 -22.74
C ASP A 68 -12.99 11.51 -21.29
N ARG A 69 -13.37 12.69 -20.86
CA ARG A 69 -13.99 12.91 -19.56
C ARG A 69 -15.22 12.03 -19.33
N THR A 70 -15.99 11.77 -20.39
CA THR A 70 -17.17 10.88 -20.35
C THR A 70 -16.82 9.46 -19.89
N SER A 71 -15.60 8.98 -20.16
CA SER A 71 -15.13 7.68 -19.69
C SER A 71 -15.10 7.58 -18.18
N THR A 72 -14.83 8.67 -17.47
CA THR A 72 -14.78 8.69 -16.00
C THR A 72 -16.17 8.45 -15.40
N TYR A 73 -17.21 9.05 -15.97
CA TYR A 73 -18.60 8.79 -15.57
C TYR A 73 -19.01 7.34 -15.83
N HIS A 74 -18.57 6.79 -16.95
CA HIS A 74 -18.82 5.39 -17.27
C HIS A 74 -18.18 4.44 -16.25
N TYR A 75 -16.94 4.69 -15.86
CA TYR A 75 -16.25 3.87 -14.86
C TYR A 75 -16.94 3.93 -13.49
N GLU A 76 -17.36 5.11 -13.07
CA GLU A 76 -18.06 5.31 -11.80
C GLU A 76 -19.42 4.61 -11.80
N ASN A 77 -20.26 4.88 -12.82
CA ASN A 77 -21.61 4.33 -12.88
C ASN A 77 -21.64 2.80 -13.08
N ALA A 78 -20.62 2.26 -13.74
CA ALA A 78 -20.52 0.82 -13.97
C ALA A 78 -19.91 0.05 -12.79
N HIS A 79 -19.35 0.74 -11.77
CA HIS A 79 -18.63 0.10 -10.68
C HIS A 79 -19.49 -0.95 -9.97
N LYS A 80 -20.65 -0.56 -9.46
CA LYS A 80 -21.54 -1.45 -8.68
C LYS A 80 -21.89 -2.71 -9.47
N LYS A 81 -22.37 -2.54 -10.71
CA LYS A 81 -22.74 -3.66 -11.57
C LYS A 81 -21.57 -4.59 -11.88
N LYS A 82 -20.37 -4.02 -12.13
CA LYS A 82 -19.16 -4.81 -12.40
C LYS A 82 -18.66 -5.53 -11.16
N PHE A 83 -18.74 -4.89 -10.01
CA PHE A 83 -18.31 -5.49 -8.73
C PHE A 83 -19.17 -6.70 -8.37
N GLU A 84 -20.48 -6.62 -8.59
CA GLU A 84 -21.42 -7.70 -8.33
C GLU A 84 -21.32 -8.85 -9.35
N ASN A 85 -21.09 -8.56 -10.63
CA ASN A 85 -21.29 -9.51 -11.73
C ASN A 85 -20.02 -9.89 -12.51
N CYS A 86 -18.85 -9.34 -12.16
CA CYS A 86 -17.61 -9.61 -12.88
C CYS A 86 -16.48 -9.94 -11.90
N ASP A 87 -16.13 -11.23 -11.76
CA ASP A 87 -15.12 -11.70 -10.83
C ASP A 87 -13.75 -11.05 -11.10
N ILE A 88 -13.34 -10.94 -12.37
CA ILE A 88 -12.06 -10.30 -12.75
C ILE A 88 -12.01 -8.86 -12.26
N TYR A 89 -13.09 -8.11 -12.40
CA TYR A 89 -13.14 -6.72 -11.94
C TYR A 89 -13.12 -6.66 -10.41
N ARG A 90 -13.94 -7.46 -9.75
CA ARG A 90 -14.04 -7.49 -8.28
C ARG A 90 -12.71 -7.83 -7.63
N ASP A 91 -12.06 -8.90 -8.09
CA ASP A 91 -10.78 -9.34 -7.53
C ASP A 91 -9.67 -8.31 -7.78
N THR A 92 -9.65 -7.72 -8.96
CA THR A 92 -8.70 -6.64 -9.29
C THR A 92 -8.94 -5.41 -8.41
N PHE A 93 -10.20 -4.99 -8.26
CA PHE A 93 -10.55 -3.85 -7.43
C PHE A 93 -10.17 -4.06 -5.97
N ILE A 94 -10.51 -5.21 -5.38
CA ILE A 94 -10.19 -5.52 -3.98
C ILE A 94 -8.68 -5.46 -3.73
N LYS A 95 -7.88 -6.06 -4.62
CA LYS A 95 -6.41 -6.03 -4.51
C LYS A 95 -5.85 -4.61 -4.58
N ILE A 96 -6.31 -3.82 -5.54
CA ILE A 96 -5.85 -2.43 -5.71
C ILE A 96 -6.28 -1.58 -4.53
N TYR A 97 -7.53 -1.69 -4.08
CA TYR A 97 -8.06 -0.93 -2.96
C TYR A 97 -7.34 -1.25 -1.65
N HIS A 98 -7.04 -2.52 -1.41
CA HIS A 98 -6.27 -2.95 -0.24
C HIS A 98 -4.86 -2.33 -0.24
N GLU A 99 -4.15 -2.38 -1.36
CA GLU A 99 -2.81 -1.76 -1.46
C GLU A 99 -2.87 -0.23 -1.35
N TYR A 100 -3.88 0.40 -1.94
CA TYR A 100 -4.11 1.83 -1.83
C TYR A 100 -4.31 2.23 -0.35
N LYS A 101 -5.16 1.54 0.39
CA LYS A 101 -5.39 1.80 1.82
C LYS A 101 -4.14 1.57 2.67
N ASN A 102 -3.34 0.56 2.35
CA ASN A 102 -2.08 0.29 3.04
C ASN A 102 -1.05 1.43 2.86
N LEU A 103 -1.08 2.13 1.72
CA LEU A 103 -0.19 3.27 1.47
C LEU A 103 -0.68 4.58 2.11
N GLU A 104 -1.98 4.75 2.28
CA GLU A 104 -2.58 5.98 2.81
C GLU A 104 -2.55 6.12 4.34
N GLY A 105 -1.87 5.24 5.04
CA GLY A 105 -1.66 5.43 6.47
C GLY A 105 -2.73 4.87 7.38
N GLU A 106 -3.53 3.92 6.95
CA GLU A 106 -4.29 3.06 7.86
C GLU A 106 -3.39 2.10 8.64
N LYS A 107 -2.07 2.12 8.35
CA LYS A 107 -1.12 1.39 9.17
C LYS A 107 -1.10 1.98 10.57
N LYS A 108 -1.37 1.11 11.53
CA LYS A 108 -1.35 1.43 12.95
C LYS A 108 0.05 1.81 13.40
N ILE A 109 0.14 2.54 14.50
CA ILE A 109 1.41 2.85 15.16
C ILE A 109 1.38 2.33 16.59
N PHE A 110 2.55 2.01 17.12
CA PHE A 110 2.70 1.72 18.54
C PHE A 110 3.15 2.98 19.28
N VAL A 111 2.39 3.37 20.27
CA VAL A 111 2.67 4.55 21.10
C VAL A 111 3.50 4.16 22.34
N SER A 112 3.49 2.89 22.71
CA SER A 112 4.14 2.38 23.93
C SER A 112 5.08 1.22 23.60
N ASN A 113 6.28 1.27 24.20
CA ASN A 113 7.26 0.18 24.12
C ASN A 113 6.68 -1.16 24.59
N SER A 114 5.86 -1.14 25.63
CA SER A 114 5.23 -2.35 26.18
C SER A 114 4.31 -3.01 25.17
N HIS A 115 3.50 -2.23 24.45
CA HIS A 115 2.60 -2.75 23.41
C HIS A 115 3.38 -3.30 22.22
N LEU A 116 4.41 -2.60 21.75
CA LEU A 116 5.28 -3.08 20.68
C LEU A 116 6.00 -4.37 21.09
N LYS A 117 6.59 -4.40 22.30
CA LYS A 117 7.26 -5.58 22.87
C LYS A 117 6.31 -6.78 22.91
N ASN A 118 5.12 -6.62 23.48
CA ASN A 118 4.12 -7.69 23.56
C ASN A 118 3.68 -8.19 22.18
N HIS A 119 3.53 -7.30 21.22
CA HIS A 119 3.17 -7.66 19.86
C HIS A 119 4.27 -8.50 19.19
N LEU A 120 5.53 -8.12 19.31
CA LEU A 120 6.67 -8.86 18.78
C LEU A 120 6.81 -10.24 19.44
N ILE A 121 6.69 -10.32 20.76
CA ILE A 121 6.74 -11.58 21.53
C ILE A 121 5.60 -12.52 21.11
N LYS A 122 4.37 -12.00 20.95
CA LYS A 122 3.22 -12.77 20.46
C LYS A 122 3.47 -13.38 19.08
N ASN A 123 4.24 -12.71 18.25
CA ASN A 123 4.66 -13.19 16.93
C ASN A 123 5.98 -14.00 16.99
N LYS A 124 6.37 -14.51 18.17
CA LYS A 124 7.55 -15.36 18.38
C LYS A 124 8.89 -14.68 18.08
N ILE A 125 8.95 -13.36 18.15
CA ILE A 125 10.18 -12.58 17.97
C ILE A 125 10.80 -12.34 19.34
N LYS A 126 12.10 -12.68 19.48
CA LYS A 126 12.81 -12.57 20.73
C LYS A 126 13.26 -11.12 20.97
N VAL A 127 12.55 -10.43 21.85
CA VAL A 127 12.87 -9.06 22.27
C VAL A 127 13.82 -9.10 23.47
N VAL A 128 14.85 -8.27 23.45
CA VAL A 128 15.87 -8.18 24.50
C VAL A 128 15.97 -6.76 25.06
N GLU A 129 16.43 -6.67 26.32
CA GLU A 129 16.63 -5.39 27.00
C GLU A 129 18.13 -5.01 27.10
N SER A 130 19.02 -5.94 26.78
CA SER A 130 20.48 -5.74 26.92
C SER A 130 21.24 -5.96 25.61
N LYS A 131 22.29 -5.16 25.39
CA LYS A 131 23.13 -5.17 24.18
C LYS A 131 24.23 -6.25 24.19
N LYS A 132 23.92 -7.48 24.59
CA LYS A 132 24.94 -8.56 24.66
C LYS A 132 24.83 -9.59 23.54
N CYS A 133 24.47 -9.17 22.35
CA CYS A 133 24.28 -10.05 21.19
C CYS A 133 25.18 -9.64 20.01
N GLU A 134 25.41 -10.57 19.08
CA GLU A 134 26.25 -10.34 17.89
C GLU A 134 25.65 -9.27 16.97
N VAL A 135 24.35 -9.32 16.75
CA VAL A 135 23.60 -8.37 15.94
C VAL A 135 22.33 -7.98 16.68
N LEU A 136 22.08 -6.69 16.76
CA LEU A 136 20.90 -6.12 17.37
C LEU A 136 20.09 -5.39 16.30
N LEU A 137 18.80 -5.69 16.25
CA LEU A 137 17.85 -4.98 15.38
C LEU A 137 17.01 -4.03 16.24
N GLU A 138 17.09 -2.74 15.95
CA GLU A 138 16.20 -1.74 16.53
C GLU A 138 14.92 -1.68 15.70
N VAL A 139 13.79 -2.02 16.29
CA VAL A 139 12.45 -1.87 15.68
C VAL A 139 11.80 -0.66 16.31
N LYS A 140 11.49 0.33 15.49
CA LYS A 140 10.85 1.58 15.91
C LYS A 140 9.51 1.78 15.19
N SER A 141 8.46 2.10 15.98
CA SER A 141 7.14 2.50 15.46
C SER A 141 6.68 3.74 16.24
N ALA A 142 6.60 4.88 15.56
CA ALA A 142 6.39 6.18 16.18
C ALA A 142 7.40 6.45 17.32
N GLU A 143 6.95 6.52 18.57
CA GLU A 143 7.81 6.72 19.74
C GLU A 143 8.23 5.41 20.41
N ALA A 144 7.58 4.30 20.04
CA ALA A 144 7.90 2.99 20.62
C ALA A 144 9.16 2.40 19.97
N ILE A 145 10.09 1.91 20.80
CA ILE A 145 11.35 1.29 20.39
C ILE A 145 11.51 -0.04 21.12
N CYS A 146 11.87 -1.08 20.37
CA CYS A 146 12.25 -2.38 20.92
C CYS A 146 13.49 -2.92 20.22
N PHE A 147 14.22 -3.78 20.91
CA PHE A 147 15.42 -4.41 20.37
C PHE A 147 15.20 -5.91 20.21
N VAL A 148 15.62 -6.43 19.06
CA VAL A 148 15.51 -7.84 18.71
C VAL A 148 16.91 -8.40 18.54
N GLU A 149 17.21 -9.46 19.30
CA GLU A 149 18.48 -10.17 19.21
C GLU A 149 18.50 -11.11 18.01
N THR A 150 19.62 -11.11 17.28
CA THR A 150 19.84 -12.05 16.18
C THR A 150 21.34 -12.32 16.00
N SER A 151 21.69 -13.18 15.03
CA SER A 151 23.06 -13.46 14.61
C SER A 151 23.29 -13.06 13.17
N TYR A 152 24.56 -13.02 12.75
CA TYR A 152 24.93 -12.76 11.35
C TYR A 152 24.33 -13.79 10.36
N PHE A 153 24.08 -15.01 10.82
CA PHE A 153 23.50 -16.05 9.97
C PHE A 153 21.97 -15.98 9.88
N ASP A 154 21.30 -15.42 10.89
CA ASP A 154 19.83 -15.44 11.02
C ASP A 154 19.15 -14.08 10.85
N TYR A 155 19.90 -12.99 10.73
CA TYR A 155 19.33 -11.65 10.72
C TYR A 155 18.34 -11.42 9.55
N LEU A 156 18.57 -12.04 8.39
CA LEU A 156 17.65 -11.94 7.27
C LEU A 156 16.30 -12.64 7.55
N ASN A 157 16.31 -13.76 8.26
CA ASN A 157 15.10 -14.44 8.68
C ASN A 157 14.36 -13.61 9.74
N GLN A 158 15.09 -13.01 10.68
CA GLN A 158 14.50 -12.12 11.68
C GLN A 158 13.88 -10.87 11.03
N LEU A 159 14.52 -10.28 10.03
CA LEU A 159 13.95 -9.16 9.27
C LEU A 159 12.64 -9.56 8.59
N LYS A 160 12.57 -10.76 7.99
CA LYS A 160 11.33 -11.29 7.40
C LYS A 160 10.24 -11.50 8.45
N ASN A 161 10.59 -12.08 9.61
CA ASN A 161 9.64 -12.29 10.70
C ASN A 161 9.11 -10.97 11.26
N ILE A 162 9.96 -9.97 11.41
CA ILE A 162 9.57 -8.62 11.84
C ILE A 162 8.66 -7.99 10.76
N SER A 163 9.03 -8.10 9.50
CA SER A 163 8.22 -7.58 8.39
C SER A 163 6.82 -8.18 8.36
N PHE A 164 6.71 -9.48 8.57
CA PHE A 164 5.42 -10.17 8.64
C PHE A 164 4.60 -9.74 9.87
N ALA A 165 5.24 -9.69 11.05
CA ALA A 165 4.58 -9.26 12.28
C ALA A 165 4.10 -7.81 12.24
N MET A 166 4.82 -6.95 11.53
CA MET A 166 4.59 -5.52 11.45
C MET A 166 3.89 -5.07 10.16
N GLU A 167 3.34 -6.01 9.38
CA GLU A 167 2.72 -5.74 8.07
C GLU A 167 1.67 -4.61 8.12
N ASN A 168 0.87 -4.59 9.19
CA ASN A 168 -0.21 -3.62 9.38
C ASN A 168 0.21 -2.38 10.21
N TYR A 169 1.52 -2.18 10.39
CA TYR A 169 2.05 -1.10 11.22
C TYR A 169 3.07 -0.25 10.46
N HIS A 170 3.16 1.03 10.81
CA HIS A 170 4.28 1.87 10.41
C HIS A 170 5.47 1.57 11.32
N TYR A 171 6.58 1.18 10.74
CA TYR A 171 7.78 0.86 11.49
C TYR A 171 9.05 1.07 10.65
N THR A 172 10.16 1.17 11.34
CA THR A 172 11.51 1.13 10.76
C THR A 172 12.35 0.10 11.49
N VAL A 173 13.27 -0.54 10.80
CA VAL A 173 14.25 -1.45 11.40
C VAL A 173 15.64 -0.96 11.05
N LYS A 174 16.53 -0.91 12.06
CA LYS A 174 17.94 -0.61 11.91
C LYS A 174 18.77 -1.72 12.52
N ILE A 175 19.89 -2.03 11.88
CA ILE A 175 20.93 -2.88 12.46
C ILE A 175 21.86 -1.99 13.30
N ILE A 176 22.10 -2.37 14.53
CA ILE A 176 22.98 -1.63 15.46
C ILE A 176 24.21 -2.49 15.78
#